data_8c64244b78da87be16dd8ede7ad70af6
#
_entry.id   8c64244b78da87be16dd8ede7ad70af6
#
_cell.length_a   1.000
_cell.length_b   1.000
_cell.length_c   1.000
_cell.angle_alpha   90.00
_cell.angle_beta   90.00
_cell.angle_gamma   90.00
#
_symmetry.space_group_name_H-M   'P 1'
#
loop_
_entity.id
_entity.type
_entity.pdbx_description
1 polymer ?
#
loop_
_entity_poly.entity_id
_entity_poly.type
_entity_poly.pdbx_seq_one_letter_code
_entity_poly.pdbx_strand_id
1 'polypeptide(L)'
;RRIAEGASMIRTKGEPGTGDVVQAVTHMRAMNAEIRRVQNLREDELYEAAKQLAVPVELVQYVHENGRLPVVNFAAGGVATPADAALMMQLGAEGVFVGSGIFKSGDPAKRAAAIVKAVTNYTDAKLIAELSTDLGEAMVGINESEIALLMAERGK
;
A
#
# COMPACT_ATOMS: atom_id res chain seq x y z
N ARG A 1 -0.13 -13.91 -9.21
CA ARG A 1 -0.98 -14.21 -10.38
C ARG A 1 -1.01 -13.03 -11.37
N ARG A 2 -1.30 -11.79 -10.93
CA ARG A 2 -1.30 -10.61 -11.84
C ARG A 2 0.05 -10.36 -12.48
N ILE A 3 1.13 -10.62 -11.75
CA ILE A 3 2.49 -10.53 -12.29
C ILE A 3 2.71 -11.58 -13.40
N ALA A 4 2.26 -12.82 -13.20
CA ALA A 4 2.29 -13.85 -14.24
C ALA A 4 1.48 -13.48 -15.49
N GLU A 5 0.44 -12.67 -15.32
CA GLU A 5 -0.39 -12.13 -16.39
C GLU A 5 0.22 -10.87 -17.06
N GLY A 6 1.41 -10.42 -16.64
CA GLY A 6 2.14 -9.32 -17.25
C GLY A 6 2.06 -7.98 -16.49
N ALA A 7 1.56 -7.96 -15.25
CA ALA A 7 1.56 -6.73 -14.47
C ALA A 7 2.98 -6.28 -14.15
N SER A 8 3.33 -5.03 -14.48
CA SER A 8 4.62 -4.38 -14.21
C SER A 8 4.64 -3.66 -12.85
N MET A 9 3.49 -3.53 -12.20
CA MET A 9 3.31 -2.91 -10.90
C MET A 9 2.13 -3.58 -10.20
N ILE A 10 2.22 -3.70 -8.88
CA ILE A 10 1.09 -4.06 -8.02
C ILE A 10 0.66 -2.82 -7.23
N ARG A 11 -0.63 -2.62 -7.16
CA ARG A 11 -1.26 -1.66 -6.27
C ARG A 11 -2.10 -2.42 -5.26
N THR A 12 -1.82 -2.22 -3.96
CA THR A 12 -2.66 -2.83 -2.93
C THR A 12 -4.06 -2.24 -2.95
N LYS A 13 -5.03 -3.04 -2.52
CA LYS A 13 -6.42 -2.63 -2.40
C LYS A 13 -6.62 -1.93 -1.05
N GLY A 14 -7.24 -0.76 -1.06
CA GLY A 14 -7.65 -0.02 0.14
C GLY A 14 -9.03 0.57 -0.11
N GLU A 15 -9.55 1.38 0.81
CA GLU A 15 -10.82 2.11 0.59
C GLU A 15 -10.52 3.55 0.17
N PRO A 16 -10.55 3.84 -1.15
CA PRO A 16 -10.25 5.17 -1.67
C PRO A 16 -11.37 6.16 -1.32
N GLY A 17 -11.00 7.42 -1.11
CA GLY A 17 -11.94 8.50 -0.85
C GLY A 17 -12.42 8.61 0.60
N THR A 18 -11.89 7.78 1.50
CA THR A 18 -12.28 7.76 2.92
C THR A 18 -11.45 8.69 3.80
N GLY A 19 -10.19 8.96 3.44
CA GLY A 19 -9.22 9.59 4.35
C GLY A 19 -8.82 8.71 5.52
N ASP A 20 -9.10 7.41 5.45
CA ASP A 20 -8.78 6.39 6.46
C ASP A 20 -7.91 5.30 5.84
N VAL A 21 -6.72 5.08 6.40
CA VAL A 21 -5.71 4.13 5.91
C VAL A 21 -5.82 2.73 6.52
N VAL A 22 -6.78 2.47 7.39
CA VAL A 22 -6.90 1.19 8.10
C VAL A 22 -6.92 0.01 7.13
N GLN A 23 -7.69 0.07 6.07
CA GLN A 23 -7.74 -0.99 5.05
C GLN A 23 -6.44 -1.10 4.26
N ALA A 24 -5.79 0.02 3.93
CA ALA A 24 -4.49 0.00 3.28
C ALA A 24 -3.42 -0.66 4.16
N VAL A 25 -3.41 -0.37 5.46
CA VAL A 25 -2.53 -1.02 6.45
C VAL A 25 -2.80 -2.52 6.53
N THR A 26 -4.07 -2.91 6.62
CA THR A 26 -4.48 -4.32 6.66
C THR A 26 -3.97 -5.09 5.44
N HIS A 27 -4.13 -4.51 4.25
CA HIS A 27 -3.68 -5.15 3.00
C HIS A 27 -2.15 -5.20 2.87
N MET A 28 -1.43 -4.16 3.28
CA MET A 28 0.04 -4.20 3.32
C MET A 28 0.56 -5.26 4.28
N ARG A 29 -0.05 -5.39 5.47
CA ARG A 29 0.30 -6.44 6.43
C ARG A 29 0.01 -7.84 5.90
N ALA A 30 -1.12 -8.04 5.22
CA ALA A 30 -1.46 -9.31 4.59
C ALA A 30 -0.46 -9.66 3.48
N MET A 31 -0.11 -8.70 2.61
CA MET A 31 0.90 -8.89 1.57
C MET A 31 2.26 -9.31 2.17
N ASN A 32 2.71 -8.59 3.19
CA ASN A 32 3.97 -8.90 3.86
C ASN A 32 3.95 -10.26 4.56
N ALA A 33 2.81 -10.66 5.13
CA ALA A 33 2.66 -11.97 5.74
C ALA A 33 2.78 -13.09 4.71
N GLU A 34 2.16 -12.94 3.53
CA GLU A 34 2.26 -13.92 2.46
C GLU A 34 3.68 -14.00 1.87
N ILE A 35 4.36 -12.87 1.69
CA ILE A 35 5.76 -12.84 1.25
C ILE A 35 6.64 -13.60 2.25
N ARG A 36 6.50 -13.31 3.56
CA ARG A 36 7.25 -14.03 4.61
C ARG A 36 6.91 -15.51 4.65
N ARG A 37 5.65 -15.87 4.42
CA ARG A 37 5.25 -17.28 4.34
C ARG A 37 6.03 -18.00 3.24
N VAL A 38 6.10 -17.41 2.03
CA VAL A 38 6.83 -17.99 0.90
C VAL A 38 8.34 -18.04 1.19
N GLN A 39 8.92 -17.01 1.80
CA GLN A 39 10.35 -17.02 2.19
C GLN A 39 10.73 -18.14 3.14
N ASN A 40 9.82 -18.56 4.01
CA ASN A 40 10.08 -19.59 5.02
C ASN A 40 9.72 -21.01 4.57
N LEU A 41 9.26 -21.21 3.33
CA LEU A 41 9.07 -22.53 2.76
C LEU A 41 10.41 -23.22 2.51
N ARG A 42 10.41 -24.54 2.56
CA ARG A 42 11.54 -25.33 2.06
C ARG A 42 11.48 -25.40 0.54
N GLU A 43 12.61 -25.65 -0.10
CA GLU A 43 12.70 -25.75 -1.55
C GLU A 43 11.73 -26.79 -2.16
N ASP A 44 11.54 -27.92 -1.47
CA ASP A 44 10.63 -29.00 -1.90
C ASP A 44 9.14 -28.60 -1.81
N GLU A 45 8.81 -27.54 -1.07
CA GLU A 45 7.44 -27.03 -0.91
C GLU A 45 7.06 -25.97 -1.97
N LEU A 46 8.03 -25.43 -2.70
CA LEU A 46 7.79 -24.30 -3.64
C LEU A 46 6.85 -24.67 -4.79
N TYR A 47 6.95 -25.91 -5.31
CA TYR A 47 6.06 -26.39 -6.37
C TYR A 47 4.61 -26.49 -5.92
N GLU A 48 4.37 -26.97 -4.71
CA GLU A 48 3.03 -27.07 -4.16
C GLU A 48 2.47 -25.65 -3.88
N ALA A 49 3.29 -24.75 -3.35
CA ALA A 49 2.91 -23.34 -3.16
C ALA A 49 2.55 -22.66 -4.50
N ALA A 50 3.33 -22.90 -5.56
CA ALA A 50 3.04 -22.37 -6.89
C ALA A 50 1.70 -22.86 -7.44
N LYS A 51 1.41 -24.16 -7.24
CA LYS A 51 0.14 -24.77 -7.64
C LYS A 51 -1.04 -24.16 -6.85
N GLN A 52 -0.92 -24.02 -5.53
CA GLN A 52 -1.96 -23.41 -4.68
C GLN A 52 -2.23 -21.95 -5.06
N LEU A 53 -1.18 -21.18 -5.38
CA LEU A 53 -1.28 -19.78 -5.81
C LEU A 53 -1.72 -19.65 -7.27
N ALA A 54 -1.71 -20.74 -8.03
CA ALA A 54 -1.98 -20.80 -9.47
C ALA A 54 -1.07 -19.84 -10.28
N VAL A 55 0.25 -19.95 -10.03
CA VAL A 55 1.30 -19.14 -10.68
C VAL A 55 2.48 -20.01 -11.13
N PRO A 56 3.31 -19.53 -12.08
CA PRO A 56 4.58 -20.17 -12.41
C PRO A 56 5.50 -20.30 -11.19
N VAL A 57 6.18 -21.44 -11.08
CA VAL A 57 7.06 -21.72 -9.94
C VAL A 57 8.22 -20.73 -9.84
N GLU A 58 8.70 -20.21 -10.96
CA GLU A 58 9.78 -19.22 -11.04
C GLU A 58 9.45 -17.94 -10.28
N LEU A 59 8.17 -17.54 -10.23
CA LEU A 59 7.74 -16.38 -9.44
C LEU A 59 7.76 -16.68 -7.94
N VAL A 60 7.43 -17.89 -7.54
CA VAL A 60 7.50 -18.32 -6.12
C VAL A 60 8.95 -18.42 -5.69
N GLN A 61 9.82 -18.99 -6.52
CA GLN A 61 11.27 -19.04 -6.30
C GLN A 61 11.86 -17.64 -6.13
N TYR A 62 11.49 -16.71 -7.03
CA TYR A 62 11.95 -15.31 -6.91
C TYR A 62 11.58 -14.69 -5.55
N VAL A 63 10.32 -14.86 -5.11
CA VAL A 63 9.88 -14.32 -3.81
C VAL A 63 10.56 -15.02 -2.65
N HIS A 64 10.77 -16.33 -2.74
CA HIS A 64 11.50 -17.11 -1.73
C HIS A 64 12.93 -16.61 -1.56
N GLU A 65 13.65 -16.40 -2.64
CA GLU A 65 15.04 -15.97 -2.64
C GLU A 65 15.23 -14.49 -2.26
N ASN A 66 14.32 -13.62 -2.73
CA ASN A 66 14.48 -12.16 -2.64
C ASN A 66 13.64 -11.49 -1.54
N GLY A 67 12.65 -12.17 -0.98
CA GLY A 67 11.76 -11.63 0.06
C GLY A 67 10.90 -10.45 -0.38
N ARG A 68 10.69 -10.31 -1.68
CA ARG A 68 9.88 -9.25 -2.28
C ARG A 68 9.26 -9.69 -3.60
N LEU A 69 8.28 -8.95 -4.07
CA LEU A 69 7.75 -9.15 -5.42
C LEU A 69 8.78 -8.73 -6.49
N PRO A 70 8.76 -9.34 -7.71
CA PRO A 70 9.62 -8.93 -8.82
C PRO A 70 9.24 -7.60 -9.48
N VAL A 71 8.15 -6.99 -9.03
CA VAL A 71 7.64 -5.69 -9.49
C VAL A 71 7.36 -4.78 -8.30
N VAL A 72 7.32 -3.48 -8.52
CA VAL A 72 7.03 -2.51 -7.46
C VAL A 72 5.63 -2.69 -6.90
N ASN A 73 5.49 -2.51 -5.59
CA ASN A 73 4.23 -2.62 -4.86
C ASN A 73 3.88 -1.28 -4.20
N PHE A 74 2.85 -0.61 -4.72
CA PHE A 74 2.38 0.67 -4.20
C PHE A 74 1.15 0.49 -3.31
N ALA A 75 1.10 1.24 -2.22
CA ALA A 75 -0.08 1.31 -1.37
C ALA A 75 -1.08 2.35 -1.89
N ALA A 76 -2.36 2.07 -1.69
CA ALA A 76 -3.45 2.97 -2.05
C ALA A 76 -4.65 2.79 -1.13
N GLY A 77 -5.43 3.86 -1.01
CA GLY A 77 -6.67 3.88 -0.25
C GLY A 77 -6.55 4.61 1.08
N GLY A 78 -7.22 5.75 1.18
CA GLY A 78 -7.36 6.52 2.42
C GLY A 78 -6.19 7.43 2.80
N VAL A 79 -5.07 7.42 2.07
CA VAL A 79 -3.93 8.31 2.35
C VAL A 79 -4.35 9.77 2.21
N ALA A 80 -4.21 10.54 3.28
CA ALA A 80 -4.62 11.96 3.33
C ALA A 80 -3.58 12.89 3.98
N THR A 81 -2.60 12.32 4.68
CA THR A 81 -1.58 13.09 5.42
C THR A 81 -0.17 12.62 5.11
N PRO A 82 0.86 13.45 5.36
CA PRO A 82 2.26 13.02 5.29
C PRO A 82 2.56 11.81 6.17
N ALA A 83 1.96 11.75 7.36
CA ALA A 83 2.13 10.64 8.29
C ALA A 83 1.55 9.33 7.74
N ASP A 84 0.38 9.36 7.09
CA ASP A 84 -0.19 8.19 6.41
C ASP A 84 0.73 7.67 5.31
N ALA A 85 1.27 8.57 4.49
CA ALA A 85 2.20 8.21 3.43
C ALA A 85 3.48 7.57 3.99
N ALA A 86 4.07 8.18 5.02
CA ALA A 86 5.25 7.63 5.69
C ALA A 86 4.97 6.26 6.33
N LEU A 87 3.79 6.07 6.93
CA LEU A 87 3.36 4.79 7.49
C LEU A 87 3.31 3.70 6.41
N MET A 88 2.75 3.99 5.23
CA MET A 88 2.72 3.02 4.13
C MET A 88 4.13 2.63 3.68
N MET A 89 5.04 3.60 3.56
CA MET A 89 6.44 3.35 3.20
C MET A 89 7.14 2.50 4.28
N GLN A 90 6.92 2.78 5.57
CA GLN A 90 7.47 2.00 6.69
C GLN A 90 6.92 0.57 6.72
N LEU A 91 5.71 0.34 6.22
CA LEU A 91 5.12 -0.98 6.04
C LEU A 91 5.66 -1.71 4.80
N GLY A 92 6.59 -1.12 4.05
CA GLY A 92 7.25 -1.75 2.92
C GLY A 92 6.61 -1.48 1.56
N ALA A 93 5.70 -0.50 1.47
CA ALA A 93 5.29 0.00 0.17
C ALA A 93 6.47 0.72 -0.52
N GLU A 94 6.53 0.64 -1.84
CA GLU A 94 7.55 1.30 -2.65
C GLU A 94 7.05 2.63 -3.24
N GLY A 95 5.84 3.02 -2.86
CA GLY A 95 5.20 4.28 -3.19
C GLY A 95 3.74 4.29 -2.73
N VAL A 96 3.08 5.43 -2.91
CA VAL A 96 1.67 5.62 -2.55
C VAL A 96 0.89 6.26 -3.68
N PHE A 97 -0.37 5.87 -3.83
CA PHE A 97 -1.36 6.57 -4.65
C PHE A 97 -2.24 7.42 -3.74
N VAL A 98 -2.32 8.71 -4.04
CA VAL A 98 -3.13 9.66 -3.26
C VAL A 98 -4.04 10.44 -4.21
N GLY A 99 -5.33 10.43 -3.90
CA GLY A 99 -6.34 11.16 -4.67
C GLY A 99 -7.08 12.17 -3.78
N SER A 100 -8.25 11.77 -3.27
CA SER A 100 -9.12 12.64 -2.47
C SER A 100 -8.42 13.30 -1.29
N GLY A 101 -7.45 12.62 -0.66
CA GLY A 101 -6.67 13.15 0.46
C GLY A 101 -5.92 14.44 0.11
N ILE A 102 -5.53 14.60 -1.15
CA ILE A 102 -4.94 15.84 -1.69
C ILE A 102 -6.04 16.77 -2.20
N PHE A 103 -6.84 16.31 -3.17
CA PHE A 103 -7.74 17.18 -3.94
C PHE A 103 -8.93 17.74 -3.15
N LYS A 104 -9.34 17.09 -2.06
CA LYS A 104 -10.39 17.56 -1.14
C LYS A 104 -9.85 18.28 0.09
N SER A 105 -8.54 18.58 0.15
CA SER A 105 -7.94 19.36 1.24
C SER A 105 -8.04 20.87 0.98
N GLY A 106 -7.87 21.66 2.03
CA GLY A 106 -7.92 23.13 1.94
C GLY A 106 -6.76 23.73 1.12
N ASP A 107 -5.60 23.06 1.04
CA ASP A 107 -4.45 23.43 0.20
C ASP A 107 -3.85 22.20 -0.47
N PRO A 108 -4.39 21.79 -1.63
CA PRO A 108 -3.93 20.60 -2.35
C PRO A 108 -2.47 20.65 -2.77
N ALA A 109 -1.97 21.79 -3.20
CA ALA A 109 -0.59 21.93 -3.68
C ALA A 109 0.42 21.74 -2.54
N LYS A 110 0.20 22.41 -1.41
CA LYS A 110 1.05 22.30 -0.22
C LYS A 110 1.00 20.88 0.35
N ARG A 111 -0.18 20.28 0.42
CA ARG A 111 -0.38 18.92 0.90
C ARG A 111 0.30 17.88 0.02
N ALA A 112 0.19 18.02 -1.30
CA ALA A 112 0.89 17.14 -2.23
C ALA A 112 2.41 17.22 -2.06
N ALA A 113 2.98 18.43 -1.98
CA ALA A 113 4.40 18.62 -1.76
C ALA A 113 4.88 18.01 -0.43
N ALA A 114 4.09 18.16 0.64
CA ALA A 114 4.40 17.57 1.95
C ALA A 114 4.37 16.03 1.90
N ILE A 115 3.38 15.44 1.24
CA ILE A 115 3.27 13.98 1.07
C ILE A 115 4.45 13.44 0.26
N VAL A 116 4.84 14.08 -0.84
CA VAL A 116 6.00 13.66 -1.64
C VAL A 116 7.29 13.67 -0.81
N LYS A 117 7.52 14.73 -0.02
CA LYS A 117 8.67 14.81 0.88
C LYS A 117 8.63 13.73 1.97
N ALA A 118 7.44 13.42 2.52
CA ALA A 118 7.27 12.38 3.52
C ALA A 118 7.57 10.99 2.95
N VAL A 119 7.15 10.69 1.72
CA VAL A 119 7.47 9.43 1.03
C VAL A 119 8.99 9.28 0.85
N THR A 120 9.68 10.34 0.45
CA THR A 120 11.14 10.32 0.24
C THR A 120 11.92 10.18 1.54
N ASN A 121 11.38 10.70 2.64
CA ASN A 121 12.06 10.78 3.94
C ASN A 121 11.26 10.08 5.05
N TYR A 122 10.62 8.97 4.74
CA TYR A 122 9.64 8.30 5.60
C TYR A 122 10.21 7.77 6.94
N THR A 123 11.52 7.72 7.11
CA THR A 123 12.20 7.34 8.35
C THR A 123 12.58 8.54 9.23
N ASP A 124 12.47 9.78 8.74
CA ASP A 124 12.76 11.00 9.49
C ASP A 124 11.50 11.50 10.21
N ALA A 125 11.30 11.05 11.44
CA ALA A 125 10.13 11.39 12.24
C ALA A 125 10.00 12.90 12.51
N LYS A 126 11.14 13.62 12.66
CA LYS A 126 11.13 15.07 12.87
C LYS A 126 10.64 15.79 11.64
N LEU A 127 11.18 15.47 10.48
CA LEU A 127 10.74 16.05 9.21
C LEU A 127 9.26 15.74 8.93
N ILE A 128 8.81 14.51 9.19
CA ILE A 128 7.39 14.14 9.00
C ILE A 128 6.48 15.00 9.89
N ALA A 129 6.88 15.23 11.16
CA ALA A 129 6.14 16.11 12.05
C ALA A 129 6.08 17.55 11.52
N GLU A 130 7.20 18.11 11.07
CA GLU A 130 7.28 19.44 10.44
C GLU A 130 6.39 19.53 9.18
N LEU A 131 6.44 18.54 8.31
CA LEU A 131 5.63 18.46 7.10
C LEU A 131 4.13 18.33 7.36
N SER A 132 3.74 17.92 8.56
CA SER A 132 2.34 17.74 8.96
C SER A 132 1.70 19.04 9.53
N THR A 133 2.47 20.13 9.61
CA THR A 133 1.98 21.43 10.11
C THR A 133 1.47 22.32 8.99
N ASP A 134 0.51 23.19 9.30
CA ASP A 134 -0.01 24.25 8.41
C ASP A 134 -0.43 23.78 7.01
N LEU A 135 -1.01 22.59 6.89
CA LEU A 135 -1.45 22.03 5.61
C LEU A 135 -2.87 22.46 5.19
N GLY A 136 -3.47 23.39 5.90
CA GLY A 136 -4.88 23.73 5.75
C GLY A 136 -5.80 22.59 6.25
N GLU A 137 -7.10 22.72 6.01
CA GLU A 137 -8.05 21.70 6.42
C GLU A 137 -7.78 20.36 5.72
N ALA A 138 -7.79 19.28 6.49
CA ALA A 138 -7.76 17.94 5.93
C ALA A 138 -9.10 17.61 5.26
N MET A 139 -9.11 16.65 4.32
CA MET A 139 -10.37 16.11 3.85
C MET A 139 -11.16 15.52 5.03
N VAL A 140 -12.48 15.66 4.99
CA VAL A 140 -13.35 14.99 5.97
C VAL A 140 -13.24 13.48 5.77
N GLY A 141 -12.88 12.77 6.83
CA GLY A 141 -12.81 11.30 6.83
C GLY A 141 -14.20 10.69 6.80
N ILE A 142 -14.32 9.51 6.19
CA ILE A 142 -15.53 8.70 6.17
C ILE A 142 -15.19 7.37 6.83
N ASN A 143 -15.96 6.97 7.85
CA ASN A 143 -15.79 5.67 8.47
C ASN A 143 -16.14 4.54 7.51
N GLU A 144 -15.42 3.43 7.59
CA GLU A 144 -15.70 2.23 6.79
C GLU A 144 -17.13 1.73 6.96
N SER A 145 -17.68 1.81 8.19
CA SER A 145 -19.06 1.44 8.51
C SER A 145 -20.14 2.27 7.79
N GLU A 146 -19.79 3.44 7.28
CA GLU A 146 -20.68 4.33 6.54
C GLU A 146 -20.66 4.06 5.02
N ILE A 147 -19.79 3.18 4.56
CA ILE A 147 -19.63 2.85 3.14
C ILE A 147 -20.62 1.77 2.76
N ALA A 148 -21.52 2.08 1.85
CA ALA A 148 -22.55 1.14 1.40
C ALA A 148 -22.00 -0.07 0.63
N LEU A 149 -20.86 0.07 -0.06
CA LEU A 149 -20.20 -0.99 -0.83
C LEU A 149 -18.69 -0.85 -0.76
N LEU A 150 -18.05 -1.68 0.02
CA LEU A 150 -16.60 -1.73 0.15
C LEU A 150 -15.91 -2.12 -1.17
N MET A 151 -14.72 -1.55 -1.41
CA MET A 151 -13.88 -1.90 -2.57
C MET A 151 -13.58 -3.41 -2.59
N ALA A 152 -13.41 -4.03 -1.42
CA ALA A 152 -13.17 -5.46 -1.27
C ALA A 152 -14.31 -6.34 -1.83
N GLU A 153 -15.54 -5.81 -1.89
CA GLU A 153 -16.74 -6.51 -2.33
C GLU A 153 -17.08 -6.25 -3.80
N ARG A 154 -16.46 -5.22 -4.39
CA ARG A 154 -16.69 -4.90 -5.80
C ARG A 154 -16.07 -5.97 -6.70
N GLY A 155 -16.86 -6.53 -7.59
CA GLY A 155 -16.41 -7.54 -8.55
C GLY A 155 -16.39 -8.98 -7.99
N LYS A 156 -17.18 -9.24 -6.93
CA LYS A 156 -17.54 -10.61 -6.53
C LYS A 156 -18.75 -11.08 -7.35
#